data_f6ef4eb02a43facefecdb2a0661df2fe
#
_entry.id   f6ef4eb02a43facefecdb2a0661df2fe
#
_cell.length_a   1.000
_cell.length_b   1.000
_cell.length_c   1.000
_cell.angle_alpha   90.00
_cell.angle_beta   90.00
_cell.angle_gamma   90.00
#
_symmetry.space_group_name_H-M   'P 1'
#
loop_
_entity.id
_entity.type
_entity.pdbx_description
1 polymer ?
#
loop_
_entity_poly.entity_id
_entity_poly.type
_entity_poly.pdbx_seq_one_letter_code
_entity_poly.pdbx_strand_id
1 'polypeptide(L)'
;MVMISIIIVTVVFLASRKISMKLAKSTLIHQVEAVLDEMYFDDDEFDIDDEDFVDDGVYISIYDNNKQCIAGVIPKRFPLEYEIEVGEVQIIKSEDESWFVYDQVESFELYDNIYVRGILPINSATSEIYIKIYVLIIILPILVLIATIGGFIITRRAFHPIVQMRTLVEQINSGKDLTRRINLKAGKDEIYRLGETFDRMFERLEAAFEREKQFTSDVSHELRTPISVILSQCEYGLEQENSKETQKSLEVIYKQTNKMKHLVQQLLILSRCDQGFKKINIERVSLSDLCMMVMEEMKERASEKQIHITHEIESDIYLDGDETLLLRMLINLISNAVQYTGENGLIKVTLIQDSDLVIGSVKDNGIGIAESEQEKIWLRFYQVNPSRTSSADNTIGLGLSMVKWIVEAHHGTVEVFSRLGEGSEFVFRLPIKYENDNI
;
A
#
# COMPACT_ATOMS: atom_id res chain seq x y z
N MET A 1 -5.92 -31.02 -8.87
CA MET A 1 -7.21 -30.90 -9.58
C MET A 1 -7.56 -32.21 -10.28
N VAL A 2 -6.79 -32.72 -11.25
CA VAL A 2 -7.10 -33.97 -12.00
C VAL A 2 -7.30 -35.17 -11.07
N MET A 3 -6.42 -35.39 -10.09
CA MET A 3 -6.62 -36.47 -9.09
C MET A 3 -7.93 -36.36 -8.31
N ILE A 4 -8.29 -35.16 -7.90
CA ILE A 4 -9.54 -34.91 -7.16
C ILE A 4 -10.74 -35.23 -8.06
N SER A 5 -10.70 -34.84 -9.35
CA SER A 5 -11.76 -35.16 -10.33
C SER A 5 -11.92 -36.66 -10.53
N ILE A 6 -10.82 -37.39 -10.65
CA ILE A 6 -10.86 -38.87 -10.80
C ILE A 6 -11.48 -39.52 -9.55
N ILE A 7 -11.09 -39.06 -8.35
CA ILE A 7 -11.64 -39.58 -7.09
C ILE A 7 -13.16 -39.34 -7.03
N ILE A 8 -13.61 -38.10 -7.36
CA ILE A 8 -15.04 -37.74 -7.35
C ILE A 8 -15.81 -38.64 -8.33
N VAL A 9 -15.33 -38.79 -9.56
CA VAL A 9 -15.98 -39.66 -10.58
C VAL A 9 -16.06 -41.09 -10.08
N THR A 10 -14.99 -41.62 -9.49
CA THR A 10 -14.96 -43.02 -8.96
C THR A 10 -15.95 -43.19 -7.80
N VAL A 11 -15.99 -42.23 -6.86
CA VAL A 11 -16.94 -42.31 -5.73
C VAL A 11 -18.39 -42.20 -6.21
N VAL A 12 -18.69 -41.28 -7.11
CA VAL A 12 -20.04 -41.15 -7.71
C VAL A 12 -20.45 -42.43 -8.45
N PHE A 13 -19.52 -43.04 -9.22
CA PHE A 13 -19.77 -44.31 -9.90
C PHE A 13 -20.12 -45.44 -8.92
N LEU A 14 -19.30 -45.65 -7.91
CA LEU A 14 -19.52 -46.71 -6.91
C LEU A 14 -20.83 -46.49 -6.14
N ALA A 15 -21.10 -45.25 -5.75
CA ALA A 15 -22.34 -44.89 -5.04
C ALA A 15 -23.58 -45.10 -5.93
N SER A 16 -23.55 -44.63 -7.19
CA SER A 16 -24.64 -44.76 -8.12
C SER A 16 -24.93 -46.25 -8.40
N ARG A 17 -23.89 -47.06 -8.66
CA ARG A 17 -24.03 -48.51 -8.85
C ARG A 17 -24.69 -49.18 -7.66
N LYS A 18 -24.26 -48.87 -6.42
CA LYS A 18 -24.82 -49.45 -5.20
C LYS A 18 -26.30 -49.08 -5.01
N ILE A 19 -26.65 -47.82 -5.29
CA ILE A 19 -28.03 -47.32 -5.20
C ILE A 19 -28.90 -47.99 -6.23
N SER A 20 -28.48 -48.07 -7.51
CA SER A 20 -29.26 -48.71 -8.56
C SER A 20 -29.47 -50.20 -8.31
N MET A 21 -28.45 -50.94 -7.85
CA MET A 21 -28.61 -52.34 -7.47
C MET A 21 -29.58 -52.53 -6.31
N LYS A 22 -29.58 -51.62 -5.34
CA LYS A 22 -30.55 -51.68 -4.22
C LYS A 22 -31.97 -51.38 -4.68
N LEU A 23 -32.13 -50.38 -5.55
CA LEU A 23 -33.43 -50.03 -6.12
C LEU A 23 -33.97 -51.17 -6.96
N ALA A 24 -33.15 -51.74 -7.85
CA ALA A 24 -33.53 -52.90 -8.70
C ALA A 24 -34.02 -54.09 -7.87
N LYS A 25 -33.35 -54.41 -6.77
CA LYS A 25 -33.81 -55.46 -5.86
C LYS A 25 -35.15 -55.13 -5.19
N SER A 26 -35.32 -53.86 -4.77
CA SER A 26 -36.59 -53.42 -4.17
C SER A 26 -37.74 -53.46 -5.15
N THR A 27 -37.49 -53.01 -6.39
CA THR A 27 -38.51 -53.09 -7.46
C THR A 27 -38.89 -54.55 -7.75
N LEU A 28 -37.91 -55.48 -7.84
CA LEU A 28 -38.13 -56.88 -8.06
C LEU A 28 -39.02 -57.50 -6.94
N ILE A 29 -38.72 -57.25 -5.71
CA ILE A 29 -39.49 -57.72 -4.54
C ILE A 29 -40.92 -57.19 -4.61
N HIS A 30 -41.04 -55.84 -4.80
CA HIS A 30 -42.35 -55.20 -4.84
C HIS A 30 -43.26 -55.73 -5.95
N GLN A 31 -42.70 -55.97 -7.16
CA GLN A 31 -43.48 -56.51 -8.27
C GLN A 31 -43.96 -57.97 -8.05
N VAL A 32 -43.08 -58.79 -7.42
CA VAL A 32 -43.47 -60.15 -7.06
C VAL A 32 -44.55 -60.15 -5.98
N GLU A 33 -44.45 -59.31 -4.96
CA GLU A 33 -45.45 -59.15 -3.90
C GLU A 33 -46.76 -58.57 -4.43
N ALA A 34 -46.72 -57.59 -5.35
CA ALA A 34 -47.91 -57.02 -5.99
C ALA A 34 -48.70 -58.05 -6.76
N VAL A 35 -48.00 -58.88 -7.57
CA VAL A 35 -48.65 -59.94 -8.29
C VAL A 35 -49.29 -60.98 -7.36
N LEU A 36 -48.66 -61.30 -6.23
CA LEU A 36 -49.25 -62.21 -5.25
C LEU A 36 -50.50 -61.61 -4.59
N ASP A 37 -50.52 -60.32 -4.31
CA ASP A 37 -51.64 -59.58 -3.67
C ASP A 37 -52.83 -59.45 -4.68
N GLU A 38 -52.57 -59.43 -5.98
CA GLU A 38 -53.60 -59.35 -7.07
C GLU A 38 -54.10 -60.70 -7.48
N MET A 39 -53.48 -61.82 -7.05
CA MET A 39 -53.91 -63.17 -7.32
C MET A 39 -55.18 -63.48 -6.58
N TYR A 40 -56.32 -63.39 -7.25
CA TYR A 40 -57.60 -63.88 -6.81
C TYR A 40 -58.04 -65.11 -7.63
N PHE A 41 -58.62 -66.08 -6.93
CA PHE A 41 -59.27 -67.21 -7.59
C PHE A 41 -60.75 -66.89 -7.69
N ASP A 42 -61.26 -66.77 -8.92
CA ASP A 42 -62.71 -66.71 -9.19
C ASP A 42 -63.14 -67.97 -9.99
N ASP A 43 -64.09 -68.73 -9.44
CA ASP A 43 -64.72 -69.92 -10.05
C ASP A 43 -63.77 -71.01 -10.66
N ASP A 44 -62.73 -71.46 -9.94
CA ASP A 44 -61.80 -72.53 -10.35
C ASP A 44 -60.92 -72.26 -11.59
N GLU A 45 -60.87 -71.05 -12.14
CA GLU A 45 -59.98 -70.70 -13.26
C GLU A 45 -58.97 -69.68 -12.77
N PHE A 46 -57.66 -69.87 -13.10
CA PHE A 46 -56.57 -69.01 -12.82
C PHE A 46 -56.56 -67.90 -13.88
N ASP A 47 -57.05 -66.71 -13.51
CA ASP A 47 -57.14 -65.62 -14.46
C ASP A 47 -56.12 -64.49 -13.99
N ILE A 48 -55.07 -64.31 -14.74
CA ILE A 48 -54.16 -63.20 -14.69
C ILE A 48 -54.04 -62.64 -16.07
N ASP A 49 -54.26 -61.33 -16.18
CA ASP A 49 -54.12 -60.65 -17.50
C ASP A 49 -52.66 -60.79 -18.00
N ASP A 50 -52.50 -61.25 -19.23
CA ASP A 50 -51.17 -61.47 -19.85
C ASP A 50 -50.27 -60.19 -19.88
N GLU A 51 -50.84 -59.01 -19.69
CA GLU A 51 -50.11 -57.74 -19.67
C GLU A 51 -49.33 -57.55 -18.38
N ASP A 52 -49.65 -58.20 -17.28
CA ASP A 52 -49.05 -58.00 -15.96
C ASP A 52 -47.78 -58.84 -15.73
N PHE A 53 -47.40 -59.75 -16.62
CA PHE A 53 -46.20 -60.57 -16.46
C PHE A 53 -44.88 -59.89 -16.82
N VAL A 54 -44.89 -58.65 -17.34
CA VAL A 54 -43.66 -57.84 -17.56
C VAL A 54 -43.93 -56.40 -17.25
N ASP A 55 -43.52 -55.96 -16.04
CA ASP A 55 -43.62 -54.60 -15.67
C ASP A 55 -42.27 -54.10 -15.09
N ASP A 56 -41.90 -52.82 -15.33
CA ASP A 56 -40.62 -52.19 -14.94
C ASP A 56 -39.37 -53.04 -15.28
N GLY A 57 -39.46 -53.90 -16.33
CA GLY A 57 -38.38 -54.80 -16.74
C GLY A 57 -38.23 -56.05 -15.88
N VAL A 58 -39.11 -56.25 -14.93
CA VAL A 58 -39.26 -57.49 -14.17
C VAL A 58 -40.15 -58.48 -14.99
N TYR A 59 -39.64 -59.66 -15.15
CA TYR A 59 -40.38 -60.76 -15.77
C TYR A 59 -40.91 -61.65 -14.66
N ILE A 60 -42.19 -61.93 -14.68
CA ILE A 60 -42.83 -62.74 -13.67
C ILE A 60 -43.24 -64.07 -14.31
N SER A 61 -43.02 -65.17 -13.58
CA SER A 61 -43.43 -66.53 -13.96
C SER A 61 -43.92 -67.28 -12.71
N ILE A 62 -44.98 -68.05 -12.91
CA ILE A 62 -45.71 -68.73 -11.85
C ILE A 62 -45.57 -70.26 -12.06
N TYR A 63 -45.30 -70.96 -10.96
CA TYR A 63 -45.02 -72.39 -10.98
C TYR A 63 -45.94 -73.10 -9.97
N ASP A 64 -46.35 -74.32 -10.40
CA ASP A 64 -47.11 -75.21 -9.50
C ASP A 64 -46.25 -75.91 -8.46
N ASN A 65 -46.87 -76.73 -7.58
CA ASN A 65 -46.18 -77.53 -6.59
C ASN A 65 -45.15 -78.53 -7.16
N ASN A 66 -45.28 -78.92 -8.44
CA ASN A 66 -44.32 -79.76 -9.13
C ASN A 66 -43.20 -78.93 -9.82
N LYS A 67 -43.18 -77.64 -9.58
CA LYS A 67 -42.24 -76.71 -10.21
C LYS A 67 -42.37 -76.59 -11.74
N GLN A 68 -43.58 -76.86 -12.26
CA GLN A 68 -43.87 -76.59 -13.64
C GLN A 68 -44.41 -75.16 -13.82
N CYS A 69 -43.93 -74.44 -14.82
CA CYS A 69 -44.42 -73.12 -15.15
C CYS A 69 -45.85 -73.21 -15.70
N ILE A 70 -46.79 -72.58 -15.00
CA ILE A 70 -48.21 -72.58 -15.33
C ILE A 70 -48.66 -71.31 -16.06
N ALA A 71 -48.01 -70.18 -15.74
CA ALA A 71 -48.27 -68.89 -16.33
C ALA A 71 -47.04 -68.00 -16.31
N GLY A 72 -47.03 -66.92 -17.10
CA GLY A 72 -46.03 -65.87 -17.07
C GLY A 72 -44.99 -65.92 -18.18
N VAL A 73 -43.98 -65.04 -18.08
CA VAL A 73 -42.97 -64.85 -19.13
C VAL A 73 -41.57 -65.05 -18.54
N ILE A 74 -40.83 -65.98 -19.18
CA ILE A 74 -39.42 -66.20 -18.80
C ILE A 74 -38.54 -65.57 -19.90
N PRO A 75 -37.53 -64.74 -19.52
CA PRO A 75 -36.59 -64.11 -20.47
C PRO A 75 -35.88 -65.20 -21.32
N LYS A 76 -35.70 -64.95 -22.62
CA LYS A 76 -35.15 -65.93 -23.57
C LYS A 76 -33.74 -66.48 -23.25
N ARG A 77 -33.00 -65.83 -22.45
CA ARG A 77 -31.60 -66.20 -22.10
C ARG A 77 -31.45 -66.58 -20.62
N PHE A 78 -32.57 -66.68 -19.90
CA PHE A 78 -32.57 -67.14 -18.52
C PHE A 78 -32.38 -68.67 -18.47
N PRO A 79 -31.45 -69.17 -17.60
CA PRO A 79 -31.23 -70.60 -17.44
C PRO A 79 -32.43 -71.29 -16.75
N LEU A 80 -33.10 -72.18 -17.44
CA LEU A 80 -34.34 -72.85 -16.96
C LEU A 80 -34.12 -73.89 -15.86
N GLU A 81 -32.90 -74.34 -15.60
CA GLU A 81 -32.59 -75.41 -14.66
C GLU A 81 -32.23 -74.86 -13.23
N TYR A 82 -32.71 -73.68 -12.87
CA TYR A 82 -32.42 -73.11 -11.61
C TYR A 82 -33.44 -73.44 -10.50
N GLU A 83 -32.98 -73.94 -9.36
CA GLU A 83 -33.86 -74.29 -8.25
C GLU A 83 -34.60 -73.08 -7.71
N ILE A 84 -35.83 -73.26 -7.23
CA ILE A 84 -36.64 -72.24 -6.55
C ILE A 84 -36.18 -72.14 -5.10
N GLU A 85 -35.65 -70.97 -4.71
CA GLU A 85 -35.28 -70.66 -3.34
C GLU A 85 -36.08 -69.46 -2.86
N VAL A 86 -37.00 -69.69 -1.94
CA VAL A 86 -37.95 -68.68 -1.45
C VAL A 86 -37.34 -67.73 -0.44
N GLY A 87 -37.64 -66.42 -0.54
CA GLY A 87 -37.43 -65.43 0.47
C GLY A 87 -36.16 -64.58 0.34
N GLU A 88 -35.23 -64.94 -0.54
CA GLU A 88 -34.00 -64.11 -0.77
C GLU A 88 -33.77 -63.77 -2.25
N VAL A 89 -33.28 -62.54 -2.49
CA VAL A 89 -32.92 -62.14 -3.88
C VAL A 89 -31.60 -62.77 -4.26
N GLN A 90 -31.64 -63.74 -5.18
CA GLN A 90 -30.46 -64.40 -5.71
C GLN A 90 -29.86 -63.67 -6.92
N ILE A 91 -28.58 -63.91 -7.16
CA ILE A 91 -27.91 -63.45 -8.38
C ILE A 91 -27.50 -64.64 -9.20
N ILE A 92 -28.20 -64.83 -10.30
CA ILE A 92 -27.92 -65.89 -11.26
C ILE A 92 -27.06 -65.33 -12.39
N LYS A 93 -25.93 -66.00 -12.66
CA LYS A 93 -25.00 -65.63 -13.74
C LYS A 93 -25.07 -66.67 -14.81
N SER A 94 -25.38 -66.28 -16.08
CA SER A 94 -25.18 -66.99 -17.26
C SER A 94 -24.00 -66.46 -18.06
N GLU A 95 -23.54 -67.11 -19.11
CA GLU A 95 -22.34 -66.74 -19.87
C GLU A 95 -22.29 -65.27 -20.28
N ASP A 96 -23.41 -64.68 -20.68
CA ASP A 96 -23.50 -63.29 -21.19
C ASP A 96 -24.31 -62.33 -20.33
N GLU A 97 -25.13 -62.83 -19.42
CA GLU A 97 -26.07 -62.03 -18.68
C GLU A 97 -26.12 -62.38 -17.17
N SER A 98 -26.49 -61.45 -16.33
CA SER A 98 -26.70 -61.68 -14.91
C SER A 98 -28.10 -61.20 -14.52
N TRP A 99 -28.71 -61.92 -13.65
CA TRP A 99 -30.10 -61.74 -13.29
C TRP A 99 -30.26 -61.63 -11.79
N PHE A 100 -31.14 -60.73 -11.32
CA PHE A 100 -31.73 -60.85 -10.01
C PHE A 100 -32.95 -61.74 -10.09
N VAL A 101 -33.06 -62.69 -9.21
CA VAL A 101 -34.19 -63.58 -9.09
C VAL A 101 -34.73 -63.54 -7.68
N TYR A 102 -36.01 -63.44 -7.55
CA TYR A 102 -36.71 -63.49 -6.27
C TYR A 102 -37.86 -64.39 -6.35
N ASP A 103 -37.90 -65.41 -5.50
CA ASP A 103 -38.95 -66.40 -5.43
C ASP A 103 -39.79 -66.24 -4.17
N GLN A 104 -41.11 -66.21 -4.32
CA GLN A 104 -42.05 -66.15 -3.18
C GLN A 104 -43.01 -67.34 -3.32
N VAL A 105 -43.52 -67.84 -2.21
CA VAL A 105 -44.50 -68.95 -2.20
C VAL A 105 -45.75 -68.53 -1.44
N GLU A 106 -46.89 -68.82 -1.99
CA GLU A 106 -48.18 -68.64 -1.35
C GLU A 106 -48.94 -69.97 -1.37
N SER A 107 -49.64 -70.26 -0.26
CA SER A 107 -50.41 -71.47 -0.09
C SER A 107 -51.88 -71.15 -0.19
N PHE A 108 -52.59 -71.72 -1.13
CA PHE A 108 -54.03 -71.52 -1.35
C PHE A 108 -54.81 -72.77 -0.91
N GLU A 109 -56.03 -72.62 -0.41
CA GLU A 109 -56.88 -73.75 0.07
C GLU A 109 -57.23 -74.78 -0.95
N LEU A 110 -57.31 -74.43 -2.24
CA LEU A 110 -57.64 -75.30 -3.34
C LEU A 110 -56.46 -75.84 -4.14
N TYR A 111 -55.30 -75.12 -4.08
CA TYR A 111 -54.08 -75.50 -4.78
C TYR A 111 -53.01 -75.65 -3.76
N ASP A 112 -52.14 -76.66 -3.86
CA ASP A 112 -50.90 -76.74 -3.07
C ASP A 112 -50.06 -75.50 -3.34
N ASN A 113 -48.88 -75.42 -2.79
CA ASN A 113 -47.99 -74.26 -2.90
C ASN A 113 -47.83 -73.76 -4.35
N ILE A 114 -48.12 -72.48 -4.59
CA ILE A 114 -47.83 -71.78 -5.82
C ILE A 114 -46.58 -70.90 -5.59
N TYR A 115 -45.63 -70.98 -6.50
CA TYR A 115 -44.39 -70.18 -6.47
C TYR A 115 -44.45 -69.11 -7.54
N VAL A 116 -44.19 -67.85 -7.12
CA VAL A 116 -44.08 -66.74 -8.04
C VAL A 116 -42.61 -66.33 -8.10
N ARG A 117 -42.06 -66.39 -9.33
CA ARG A 117 -40.68 -66.04 -9.58
C ARG A 117 -40.60 -64.73 -10.36
N GLY A 118 -39.95 -63.73 -9.78
CA GLY A 118 -39.55 -62.53 -10.49
C GLY A 118 -38.12 -62.63 -11.02
N ILE A 119 -37.89 -62.19 -12.24
CA ILE A 119 -36.58 -62.19 -12.89
C ILE A 119 -36.29 -60.78 -13.42
N LEU A 120 -35.22 -60.20 -13.02
CA LEU A 120 -34.80 -58.84 -13.45
C LEU A 120 -33.37 -58.85 -14.03
N PRO A 121 -33.16 -58.52 -15.33
CA PRO A 121 -31.81 -58.47 -15.89
C PRO A 121 -30.99 -57.34 -15.27
N ILE A 122 -29.80 -57.65 -14.72
CA ILE A 122 -28.92 -56.67 -14.09
C ILE A 122 -28.40 -55.64 -15.12
N ASN A 123 -28.24 -56.03 -16.37
CA ASN A 123 -27.77 -55.14 -17.43
C ASN A 123 -28.77 -54.02 -17.74
N SER A 124 -30.07 -54.25 -17.64
CA SER A 124 -31.10 -53.23 -17.83
C SER A 124 -31.04 -52.18 -16.71
N ALA A 125 -30.82 -52.62 -15.48
CA ALA A 125 -30.69 -51.76 -14.31
C ALA A 125 -29.38 -50.90 -14.31
N THR A 126 -28.37 -51.28 -15.09
CA THR A 126 -27.06 -50.58 -15.11
C THR A 126 -26.85 -49.73 -16.37
N SER A 127 -27.61 -49.93 -17.44
CA SER A 127 -27.41 -49.22 -18.73
C SER A 127 -27.56 -47.69 -18.62
N GLU A 128 -28.51 -47.20 -17.86
CA GLU A 128 -28.71 -45.78 -17.63
C GLU A 128 -27.54 -45.12 -16.86
N ILE A 129 -26.85 -45.88 -16.04
CA ILE A 129 -25.72 -45.39 -15.27
C ILE A 129 -24.54 -45.06 -16.19
N TYR A 130 -24.28 -45.89 -17.18
CA TYR A 130 -23.17 -45.67 -18.11
C TYR A 130 -23.32 -44.36 -18.89
N ILE A 131 -24.52 -44.02 -19.35
CA ILE A 131 -24.78 -42.76 -20.07
C ILE A 131 -24.48 -41.56 -19.15
N LYS A 132 -24.97 -41.59 -17.91
CA LYS A 132 -24.73 -40.51 -16.92
C LYS A 132 -23.24 -40.33 -16.63
N ILE A 133 -22.48 -41.43 -16.60
CA ILE A 133 -21.04 -41.42 -16.35
C ILE A 133 -20.26 -40.87 -17.55
N TYR A 134 -20.58 -41.25 -18.78
CA TYR A 134 -19.95 -40.69 -19.99
C TYR A 134 -20.13 -39.16 -20.07
N VAL A 135 -21.32 -38.67 -19.75
CA VAL A 135 -21.60 -37.24 -19.69
C VAL A 135 -20.71 -36.55 -18.62
N LEU A 136 -20.59 -37.16 -17.43
CA LEU A 136 -19.78 -36.61 -16.37
C LEU A 136 -18.27 -36.60 -16.71
N ILE A 137 -17.76 -37.68 -17.35
CA ILE A 137 -16.37 -37.78 -17.80
C ILE A 137 -16.01 -36.70 -18.83
N ILE A 138 -16.96 -36.26 -19.65
CA ILE A 138 -16.71 -35.22 -20.66
C ILE A 138 -16.88 -33.83 -20.05
N ILE A 139 -17.93 -33.57 -19.27
CA ILE A 139 -18.26 -32.25 -18.77
C ILE A 139 -17.28 -31.79 -17.67
N LEU A 140 -16.88 -32.70 -16.77
CA LEU A 140 -16.03 -32.34 -15.63
C LEU A 140 -14.65 -31.79 -16.04
N PRO A 141 -13.89 -32.41 -16.97
CA PRO A 141 -12.62 -31.87 -17.45
C PRO A 141 -12.76 -30.50 -18.12
N ILE A 142 -13.84 -30.30 -18.87
CA ILE A 142 -14.11 -29.00 -19.51
C ILE A 142 -14.33 -27.91 -18.47
N LEU A 143 -15.12 -28.16 -17.43
CA LEU A 143 -15.34 -27.23 -16.33
C LEU A 143 -14.02 -26.90 -15.58
N VAL A 144 -13.21 -27.92 -15.31
CA VAL A 144 -11.89 -27.73 -14.66
C VAL A 144 -10.97 -26.90 -15.55
N LEU A 145 -10.97 -27.13 -16.85
CA LEU A 145 -10.18 -26.35 -17.80
C LEU A 145 -10.63 -24.90 -17.83
N ILE A 146 -11.93 -24.63 -17.92
CA ILE A 146 -12.48 -23.26 -17.88
C ILE A 146 -12.13 -22.56 -16.57
N ALA A 147 -12.31 -23.23 -15.43
CA ALA A 147 -11.97 -22.69 -14.12
C ALA A 147 -10.48 -22.38 -13.98
N THR A 148 -9.62 -23.25 -14.51
CA THR A 148 -8.15 -23.04 -14.47
C THR A 148 -7.72 -21.86 -15.35
N ILE A 149 -8.23 -21.79 -16.58
CA ILE A 149 -7.94 -20.65 -17.48
C ILE A 149 -8.47 -19.35 -16.90
N GLY A 150 -9.73 -19.35 -16.43
CA GLY A 150 -10.33 -18.18 -15.78
C GLY A 150 -9.55 -17.72 -14.56
N GLY A 151 -9.21 -18.64 -13.66
CA GLY A 151 -8.38 -18.36 -12.48
C GLY A 151 -7.00 -17.81 -12.84
N PHE A 152 -6.34 -18.36 -13.86
CA PHE A 152 -5.06 -17.88 -14.35
C PHE A 152 -5.14 -16.45 -14.89
N ILE A 153 -6.16 -16.15 -15.70
CA ILE A 153 -6.38 -14.80 -16.26
C ILE A 153 -6.63 -13.79 -15.14
N ILE A 154 -7.51 -14.12 -14.19
CA ILE A 154 -7.85 -13.24 -13.06
C ILE A 154 -6.61 -13.00 -12.20
N THR A 155 -5.88 -14.03 -11.82
CA THR A 155 -4.67 -13.93 -11.01
C THR A 155 -3.60 -13.08 -11.71
N ARG A 156 -3.33 -13.36 -13.00
CA ARG A 156 -2.36 -12.58 -13.78
C ARG A 156 -2.73 -11.10 -13.84
N ARG A 157 -4.01 -10.79 -14.01
CA ARG A 157 -4.49 -9.40 -14.06
C ARG A 157 -4.42 -8.71 -12.71
N ALA A 158 -4.75 -9.41 -11.63
CA ALA A 158 -4.67 -8.89 -10.27
C ALA A 158 -3.24 -8.59 -9.81
N PHE A 159 -2.26 -9.41 -10.20
CA PHE A 159 -0.85 -9.23 -9.81
C PHE A 159 -0.03 -8.36 -10.76
N HIS A 160 -0.57 -8.00 -11.93
CA HIS A 160 0.14 -7.16 -12.90
C HIS A 160 0.65 -5.82 -12.33
N PRO A 161 -0.15 -5.07 -11.52
CA PRO A 161 0.31 -3.83 -10.90
C PRO A 161 1.52 -4.02 -9.97
N ILE A 162 1.59 -5.13 -9.24
CA ILE A 162 2.71 -5.43 -8.34
C ILE A 162 4.01 -5.62 -9.12
N VAL A 163 3.93 -6.29 -10.28
CA VAL A 163 5.09 -6.46 -11.16
C VAL A 163 5.57 -5.10 -11.71
N GLN A 164 4.64 -4.20 -12.05
CA GLN A 164 4.99 -2.84 -12.50
C GLN A 164 5.68 -2.05 -11.38
N MET A 165 5.16 -2.10 -10.14
CA MET A 165 5.79 -1.46 -8.97
C MET A 165 7.21 -1.97 -8.76
N ARG A 166 7.40 -3.29 -8.78
CA ARG A 166 8.73 -3.90 -8.62
C ARG A 166 9.72 -3.40 -9.67
N THR A 167 9.32 -3.40 -10.94
CA THR A 167 10.18 -2.94 -12.04
C THR A 167 10.56 -1.47 -11.89
N LEU A 168 9.62 -0.62 -11.43
CA LEU A 168 9.89 0.78 -11.18
C LEU A 168 10.88 0.98 -10.02
N VAL A 169 10.69 0.26 -8.91
CA VAL A 169 11.61 0.31 -7.77
C VAL A 169 13.03 -0.15 -8.18
N GLU A 170 13.15 -1.19 -8.99
CA GLU A 170 14.43 -1.67 -9.52
C GLU A 170 15.11 -0.61 -10.43
N GLN A 171 14.34 0.12 -11.23
CA GLN A 171 14.84 1.22 -12.08
C GLN A 171 15.31 2.42 -11.25
N ILE A 172 14.58 2.80 -10.21
CA ILE A 172 14.94 3.87 -9.29
C ILE A 172 16.21 3.50 -8.50
N ASN A 173 16.31 2.27 -8.02
CA ASN A 173 17.47 1.79 -7.27
C ASN A 173 18.76 1.78 -8.15
N SER A 174 18.62 1.65 -9.46
CA SER A 174 19.74 1.81 -10.42
C SER A 174 20.13 3.27 -10.70
N GLY A 175 19.55 4.24 -10.00
CA GLY A 175 19.93 5.66 -10.04
C GLY A 175 19.51 6.44 -11.29
N LYS A 176 18.57 5.92 -12.08
CA LYS A 176 18.37 6.46 -13.43
C LYS A 176 17.25 7.49 -13.58
N ASP A 177 16.20 7.49 -12.76
CA ASP A 177 15.12 8.45 -12.99
C ASP A 177 14.10 8.43 -11.83
N LEU A 178 14.13 9.45 -10.97
CA LEU A 178 13.18 9.65 -9.88
C LEU A 178 11.85 10.27 -10.31
N THR A 179 11.75 10.73 -11.58
CA THR A 179 10.55 11.42 -12.07
C THR A 179 9.42 10.47 -12.45
N ARG A 180 9.73 9.18 -12.59
CA ARG A 180 8.76 8.17 -12.97
C ARG A 180 7.75 7.88 -11.85
N ARG A 181 6.52 7.66 -12.29
CA ARG A 181 5.41 7.29 -11.39
C ARG A 181 4.79 5.99 -11.83
N ILE A 182 4.20 5.27 -10.87
CA ILE A 182 3.48 4.03 -11.13
C ILE A 182 2.22 4.34 -11.93
N ASN A 183 1.55 5.42 -11.61
CA ASN A 183 0.39 5.98 -12.31
C ASN A 183 -0.65 4.90 -12.68
N LEU A 184 -1.03 4.09 -11.71
CA LEU A 184 -2.09 3.09 -11.89
C LEU A 184 -3.39 3.80 -12.21
N LYS A 185 -4.06 3.36 -13.30
CA LYS A 185 -5.40 3.87 -13.63
C LYS A 185 -6.32 3.61 -12.44
N ALA A 186 -7.12 4.61 -12.07
CA ALA A 186 -7.96 4.62 -10.88
C ALA A 186 -8.70 3.29 -10.63
N GLY A 187 -8.44 2.69 -9.50
CA GLY A 187 -9.11 1.51 -8.94
C GLY A 187 -9.51 1.80 -7.49
N LYS A 188 -10.31 0.92 -6.89
CA LYS A 188 -10.80 1.11 -5.51
C LYS A 188 -10.22 0.07 -4.53
N ASP A 189 -9.31 -0.78 -4.97
CA ASP A 189 -8.73 -1.83 -4.13
C ASP A 189 -7.43 -1.37 -3.43
N GLU A 190 -6.95 -2.18 -2.51
CA GLU A 190 -5.77 -1.93 -1.68
C GLU A 190 -4.49 -1.77 -2.49
N ILE A 191 -4.41 -2.41 -3.65
CA ILE A 191 -3.25 -2.34 -4.55
C ILE A 191 -3.11 -0.95 -5.16
N TYR A 192 -4.23 -0.33 -5.54
CA TYR A 192 -4.23 1.05 -6.04
C TYR A 192 -3.85 2.06 -4.97
N ARG A 193 -4.37 1.90 -3.73
CA ARG A 193 -3.99 2.73 -2.59
C ARG A 193 -2.49 2.61 -2.26
N LEU A 194 -1.95 1.41 -2.39
CA LEU A 194 -0.52 1.18 -2.26
C LEU A 194 0.27 1.91 -3.35
N GLY A 195 -0.19 1.85 -4.61
CA GLY A 195 0.41 2.58 -5.73
C GLY A 195 0.46 4.09 -5.51
N GLU A 196 -0.65 4.70 -5.05
CA GLU A 196 -0.70 6.12 -4.69
C GLU A 196 0.25 6.48 -3.54
N THR A 197 0.40 5.57 -2.57
CA THR A 197 1.33 5.77 -1.46
C THR A 197 2.77 5.76 -1.93
N PHE A 198 3.12 4.87 -2.84
CA PHE A 198 4.43 4.86 -3.48
C PHE A 198 4.67 6.11 -4.33
N ASP A 199 3.71 6.55 -5.13
CA ASP A 199 3.85 7.76 -5.94
C ASP A 199 4.10 9.00 -5.07
N ARG A 200 3.39 9.14 -3.94
CA ARG A 200 3.64 10.20 -2.95
C ARG A 200 5.02 10.08 -2.30
N MET A 201 5.48 8.86 -2.03
CA MET A 201 6.83 8.63 -1.49
C MET A 201 7.90 9.04 -2.52
N PHE A 202 7.73 8.68 -3.79
CA PHE A 202 8.65 9.07 -4.85
C PHE A 202 8.67 10.58 -5.09
N GLU A 203 7.53 11.25 -5.03
CA GLU A 203 7.45 12.71 -5.11
C GLU A 203 8.27 13.39 -4.00
N ARG A 204 8.14 12.90 -2.76
CA ARG A 204 8.94 13.41 -1.64
C ARG A 204 10.43 13.14 -1.82
N LEU A 205 10.78 11.96 -2.32
CA LEU A 205 12.17 11.56 -2.57
C LEU A 205 12.79 12.42 -3.68
N GLU A 206 12.09 12.62 -4.79
CA GLU A 206 12.51 13.49 -5.89
C GLU A 206 12.74 14.92 -5.40
N ALA A 207 11.77 15.48 -4.67
CA ALA A 207 11.89 16.82 -4.11
C ALA A 207 13.05 16.93 -3.10
N ALA A 208 13.36 15.87 -2.35
CA ALA A 208 14.50 15.84 -1.45
C ALA A 208 15.83 15.80 -2.22
N PHE A 209 15.90 14.96 -3.24
CA PHE A 209 17.08 14.82 -4.10
C PHE A 209 17.41 16.10 -4.90
N GLU A 210 16.39 16.74 -5.47
CA GLU A 210 16.59 18.01 -6.17
C GLU A 210 17.04 19.11 -5.21
N ARG A 211 16.52 19.16 -3.99
CA ARG A 211 17.00 20.09 -2.94
C ARG A 211 18.45 19.83 -2.56
N GLU A 212 18.86 18.57 -2.42
CA GLU A 212 20.24 18.19 -2.09
C GLU A 212 21.21 18.56 -3.24
N LYS A 213 20.81 18.28 -4.47
CA LYS A 213 21.57 18.64 -5.67
C LYS A 213 21.76 20.15 -5.80
N GLN A 214 20.69 20.92 -5.62
CA GLN A 214 20.73 22.37 -5.62
C GLN A 214 21.64 22.88 -4.50
N PHE A 215 21.50 22.36 -3.28
CA PHE A 215 22.36 22.71 -2.14
C PHE A 215 23.84 22.47 -2.43
N THR A 216 24.19 21.31 -2.99
CA THR A 216 25.59 20.98 -3.33
C THR A 216 26.15 21.91 -4.40
N SER A 217 25.33 22.28 -5.39
CA SER A 217 25.69 23.23 -6.43
C SER A 217 25.94 24.62 -5.86
N ASP A 218 25.02 25.10 -5.02
CA ASP A 218 25.10 26.46 -4.44
C ASP A 218 26.31 26.59 -3.48
N VAL A 219 26.55 25.58 -2.62
CA VAL A 219 27.75 25.52 -1.78
C VAL A 219 29.02 25.57 -2.61
N SER A 220 29.07 24.81 -3.73
CA SER A 220 30.24 24.79 -4.61
C SER A 220 30.49 26.15 -5.25
N HIS A 221 29.45 26.85 -5.67
CA HIS A 221 29.54 28.20 -6.22
C HIS A 221 29.99 29.22 -5.17
N GLU A 222 29.40 29.21 -3.96
CA GLU A 222 29.71 30.14 -2.89
C GLU A 222 31.10 29.92 -2.29
N LEU A 223 31.67 28.73 -2.37
CA LEU A 223 33.06 28.46 -1.98
C LEU A 223 34.07 28.84 -3.08
N ARG A 224 33.73 28.61 -4.35
CA ARG A 224 34.65 28.88 -5.46
C ARG A 224 35.03 30.35 -5.56
N THR A 225 34.08 31.24 -5.41
CA THR A 225 34.30 32.69 -5.51
C THR A 225 35.35 33.22 -4.55
N PRO A 226 35.22 33.02 -3.21
CA PRO A 226 36.27 33.52 -2.27
C PRO A 226 37.62 32.82 -2.48
N ILE A 227 37.65 31.54 -2.82
CA ILE A 227 38.89 30.81 -3.12
C ILE A 227 39.61 31.46 -4.30
N SER A 228 38.89 31.77 -5.39
CA SER A 228 39.48 32.43 -6.57
C SER A 228 40.01 33.79 -6.24
N VAL A 229 39.32 34.59 -5.39
CA VAL A 229 39.79 35.91 -4.96
C VAL A 229 41.04 35.79 -4.08
N ILE A 230 41.05 34.81 -3.14
CA ILE A 230 42.23 34.57 -2.28
C ILE A 230 43.43 34.20 -3.17
N LEU A 231 43.27 33.29 -4.11
CA LEU A 231 44.33 32.83 -4.99
C LEU A 231 44.88 34.01 -5.81
N SER A 232 44.01 34.79 -6.46
CA SER A 232 44.40 35.96 -7.24
C SER A 232 45.12 37.00 -6.38
N GLN A 233 44.70 37.25 -5.14
CA GLN A 233 45.37 38.20 -4.23
C GLN A 233 46.69 37.64 -3.67
N CYS A 234 46.82 36.33 -3.54
CA CYS A 234 48.12 35.72 -3.21
C CYS A 234 49.12 35.90 -4.39
N GLU A 235 48.69 35.59 -5.63
CA GLU A 235 49.52 35.77 -6.83
C GLU A 235 49.95 37.22 -7.00
N TYR A 236 49.01 38.15 -6.90
CA TYR A 236 49.29 39.57 -6.95
C TYR A 236 50.23 40.05 -5.86
N GLY A 237 49.99 39.64 -4.62
CA GLY A 237 50.82 40.03 -3.47
C GLY A 237 52.25 39.49 -3.55
N LEU A 238 52.46 38.32 -4.17
CA LEU A 238 53.80 37.74 -4.41
C LEU A 238 54.60 38.49 -5.48
N GLU A 239 53.95 39.17 -6.40
CA GLU A 239 54.58 39.96 -7.44
C GLU A 239 54.92 41.40 -7.05
N GLN A 240 54.38 41.87 -5.89
CA GLN A 240 54.59 43.25 -5.43
C GLN A 240 55.83 43.39 -4.55
N GLU A 241 56.67 44.33 -4.92
CA GLU A 241 57.79 44.79 -4.05
C GLU A 241 57.36 45.85 -3.01
N ASN A 242 56.18 46.43 -3.18
CA ASN A 242 55.64 47.47 -2.31
C ASN A 242 54.90 46.90 -1.11
N SER A 243 55.43 47.15 0.11
CA SER A 243 54.85 46.69 1.37
C SER A 243 53.36 47.11 1.59
N LYS A 244 52.94 48.28 1.08
CA LYS A 244 51.55 48.74 1.22
C LYS A 244 50.59 47.94 0.35
N GLU A 245 51.00 47.56 -0.85
CA GLU A 245 50.16 46.76 -1.78
C GLU A 245 50.04 45.32 -1.29
N THR A 246 51.14 44.75 -0.75
CA THR A 246 51.14 43.44 -0.13
C THR A 246 50.21 43.40 1.10
N GLN A 247 50.23 44.47 1.92
CA GLN A 247 49.35 44.60 3.09
C GLN A 247 47.86 44.61 2.69
N LYS A 248 47.49 45.36 1.61
CA LYS A 248 46.12 45.38 1.12
C LYS A 248 45.68 43.99 0.63
N SER A 249 46.56 43.25 -0.07
CA SER A 249 46.28 41.90 -0.52
C SER A 249 46.00 40.96 0.67
N LEU A 250 46.83 41.07 1.74
CA LEU A 250 46.62 40.31 2.98
C LEU A 250 45.28 40.62 3.67
N GLU A 251 44.89 41.91 3.67
CA GLU A 251 43.58 42.33 4.22
C GLU A 251 42.42 41.71 3.44
N VAL A 252 42.49 41.68 2.09
CA VAL A 252 41.46 41.02 1.27
C VAL A 252 41.44 39.53 1.52
N ILE A 253 42.61 38.88 1.56
CA ILE A 253 42.71 37.44 1.87
C ILE A 253 42.07 37.12 3.23
N TYR A 254 42.41 37.90 4.27
CA TYR A 254 41.85 37.74 5.61
C TYR A 254 40.32 37.89 5.62
N LYS A 255 39.79 38.91 4.90
CA LYS A 255 38.35 39.14 4.76
C LYS A 255 37.65 37.94 4.11
N GLN A 256 38.22 37.42 3.00
CA GLN A 256 37.65 36.27 2.29
C GLN A 256 37.72 34.97 3.11
N THR A 257 38.80 34.76 3.86
CA THR A 257 38.97 33.61 4.74
C THR A 257 37.94 33.63 5.88
N ASN A 258 37.69 34.80 6.49
CA ASN A 258 36.64 34.96 7.50
C ASN A 258 35.25 34.70 6.90
N LYS A 259 34.98 35.16 5.68
CA LYS A 259 33.74 34.83 4.97
C LYS A 259 33.56 33.33 4.82
N MET A 260 34.58 32.62 4.38
CA MET A 260 34.53 31.14 4.25
C MET A 260 34.31 30.46 5.62
N LYS A 261 34.96 30.92 6.67
CA LYS A 261 34.76 30.43 8.04
C LYS A 261 33.28 30.52 8.44
N HIS A 262 32.63 31.67 8.21
CA HIS A 262 31.22 31.87 8.51
C HIS A 262 30.33 30.97 7.68
N LEU A 263 30.61 30.84 6.36
CA LEU A 263 29.89 29.93 5.46
C LEU A 263 29.93 28.48 5.99
N VAL A 264 31.14 27.99 6.30
CA VAL A 264 31.31 26.61 6.80
C VAL A 264 30.55 26.41 8.14
N GLN A 265 30.60 27.39 9.03
CA GLN A 265 29.85 27.33 10.30
C GLN A 265 28.33 27.26 10.07
N GLN A 266 27.80 28.07 9.12
CA GLN A 266 26.38 28.03 8.76
C GLN A 266 25.98 26.70 8.12
N LEU A 267 26.84 26.14 7.24
CA LEU A 267 26.63 24.85 6.62
C LEU A 267 26.60 23.70 7.62
N LEU A 268 27.50 23.72 8.62
CA LEU A 268 27.53 22.71 9.69
C LEU A 268 26.24 22.73 10.52
N ILE A 269 25.68 23.89 10.78
CA ILE A 269 24.42 24.03 11.50
C ILE A 269 23.28 23.49 10.62
N LEU A 270 23.19 23.90 9.36
CA LEU A 270 22.18 23.43 8.44
C LEU A 270 22.25 21.91 8.22
N SER A 271 23.44 21.32 8.15
CA SER A 271 23.59 19.86 8.09
C SER A 271 23.07 19.14 9.34
N ARG A 272 23.22 19.76 10.52
CA ARG A 272 22.62 19.22 11.76
C ARG A 272 21.10 19.35 11.76
N CYS A 273 20.56 20.41 11.13
CA CYS A 273 19.13 20.64 10.95
C CYS A 273 18.47 19.53 10.11
N ASP A 274 19.12 19.13 9.02
CA ASP A 274 18.58 18.10 8.09
C ASP A 274 18.56 16.69 8.70
N GLN A 275 19.36 16.42 9.73
CA GLN A 275 19.40 15.13 10.44
C GLN A 275 18.27 14.93 11.47
N GLY A 276 17.34 15.86 11.54
CA GLY A 276 16.22 15.87 12.52
C GLY A 276 16.64 16.47 13.87
N PHE A 277 15.69 17.06 14.56
CA PHE A 277 15.82 17.87 15.81
C PHE A 277 16.56 17.20 16.99
N LYS A 278 17.49 16.32 16.74
CA LYS A 278 17.98 15.34 17.71
C LYS A 278 18.77 15.87 18.91
N LYS A 279 19.10 17.14 19.02
CA LYS A 279 19.66 17.72 20.27
C LYS A 279 19.73 19.26 20.19
N ILE A 280 18.61 19.92 20.43
CA ILE A 280 18.60 21.30 20.86
C ILE A 280 18.90 21.27 22.37
N ASN A 281 19.85 22.07 22.83
CA ASN A 281 20.15 22.17 24.24
C ASN A 281 19.18 23.13 24.91
N ILE A 282 18.04 22.59 25.38
CA ILE A 282 17.01 23.41 26.00
C ILE A 282 17.41 23.82 27.41
N GLU A 283 17.48 25.10 27.62
CA GLU A 283 17.74 25.75 28.92
C GLU A 283 16.84 26.97 29.09
N ARG A 284 16.77 27.52 30.30
CA ARG A 284 15.99 28.73 30.55
C ARG A 284 16.77 29.95 30.13
N VAL A 285 16.37 30.61 29.08
CA VAL A 285 17.08 31.72 28.43
C VAL A 285 16.34 33.04 28.66
N SER A 286 17.07 34.07 29.05
CA SER A 286 16.59 35.46 29.07
C SER A 286 16.65 36.04 27.66
N LEU A 287 15.52 36.06 26.97
CA LEU A 287 15.47 36.59 25.60
C LEU A 287 15.60 38.12 25.58
N SER A 288 15.16 38.79 26.63
CA SER A 288 15.34 40.24 26.79
C SER A 288 16.82 40.61 26.82
N ASP A 289 17.62 39.88 27.62
CA ASP A 289 19.07 40.16 27.73
C ASP A 289 19.81 39.87 26.44
N LEU A 290 19.48 38.74 25.79
CA LEU A 290 20.05 38.39 24.48
C LEU A 290 19.74 39.46 23.43
N CYS A 291 18.50 39.95 23.39
CA CYS A 291 18.10 40.99 22.45
C CYS A 291 18.85 42.29 22.68
N MET A 292 18.97 42.71 23.93
CA MET A 292 19.74 43.91 24.30
C MET A 292 21.22 43.77 23.95
N MET A 293 21.82 42.61 24.18
CA MET A 293 23.22 42.32 23.84
C MET A 293 23.46 42.43 22.33
N VAL A 294 22.61 41.82 21.52
CA VAL A 294 22.73 41.89 20.05
C VAL A 294 22.53 43.31 19.53
N MET A 295 21.60 44.05 20.10
CA MET A 295 21.38 45.45 19.72
C MET A 295 22.58 46.31 20.01
N GLU A 296 23.23 46.14 21.16
CA GLU A 296 24.44 46.89 21.54
C GLU A 296 25.60 46.57 20.57
N GLU A 297 25.79 45.29 20.19
CA GLU A 297 26.80 44.91 19.21
C GLU A 297 26.51 45.50 17.80
N MET A 298 25.24 45.63 17.42
CA MET A 298 24.86 46.17 16.10
C MET A 298 24.88 47.72 16.05
N LYS A 299 24.91 48.41 17.17
CA LYS A 299 24.96 49.91 17.21
C LYS A 299 26.18 50.49 16.49
N GLU A 300 27.34 49.87 16.60
CA GLU A 300 28.55 50.35 15.93
C GLU A 300 28.36 50.31 14.41
N ARG A 301 27.88 49.18 13.87
CA ARG A 301 27.59 49.01 12.42
C ARG A 301 26.47 49.93 11.94
N ALA A 302 25.44 50.14 12.76
CA ALA A 302 24.34 51.03 12.44
C ALA A 302 24.79 52.50 12.41
N SER A 303 25.71 52.90 13.30
CA SER A 303 26.26 54.25 13.34
C SER A 303 27.09 54.63 12.13
N GLU A 304 27.79 53.68 11.51
CA GLU A 304 28.52 53.89 10.25
C GLU A 304 27.59 54.34 9.10
N LYS A 305 26.32 53.92 9.13
CA LYS A 305 25.28 54.30 8.16
C LYS A 305 24.31 55.36 8.72
N GLN A 306 24.55 55.90 9.89
CA GLN A 306 23.66 56.83 10.60
C GLN A 306 22.24 56.27 10.83
N ILE A 307 22.10 54.96 10.98
CA ILE A 307 20.83 54.29 11.22
C ILE A 307 20.45 54.43 12.71
N HIS A 308 19.20 54.83 12.96
CA HIS A 308 18.67 54.93 14.32
C HIS A 308 17.96 53.61 14.72
N ILE A 309 18.50 52.94 15.74
CA ILE A 309 17.86 51.75 16.31
C ILE A 309 17.08 52.14 17.57
N THR A 310 15.79 51.85 17.58
CA THR A 310 14.91 52.02 18.74
C THR A 310 14.41 50.67 19.23
N HIS A 311 14.02 50.56 20.48
CA HIS A 311 13.51 49.31 21.02
C HIS A 311 12.35 49.52 22.00
N GLU A 312 11.47 48.54 22.05
CA GLU A 312 10.42 48.34 23.04
C GLU A 312 10.53 46.91 23.54
N ILE A 313 11.39 46.64 24.49
CA ILE A 313 11.69 45.32 25.02
C ILE A 313 11.19 45.27 26.47
N GLU A 314 10.23 44.39 26.74
CA GLU A 314 9.81 44.10 28.11
C GLU A 314 10.95 43.39 28.83
N SER A 315 11.19 43.79 30.10
CA SER A 315 12.19 43.16 30.96
C SER A 315 11.74 41.77 31.41
N ASP A 316 12.71 40.91 31.72
CA ASP A 316 12.46 39.61 32.34
C ASP A 316 11.64 38.60 31.52
N ILE A 317 11.74 38.67 30.18
CA ILE A 317 11.15 37.65 29.29
C ILE A 317 12.09 36.44 29.22
N TYR A 318 11.63 35.35 29.77
CA TYR A 318 12.34 34.05 29.74
C TYR A 318 11.56 33.03 28.96
N LEU A 319 12.27 32.17 28.22
CA LEU A 319 11.69 31.01 27.54
C LEU A 319 12.62 29.79 27.65
N ASP A 320 12.09 28.61 27.46
CA ASP A 320 12.87 27.37 27.35
C ASP A 320 13.38 27.24 25.91
N GLY A 321 14.69 27.27 25.69
CA GLY A 321 15.28 27.26 24.36
C GLY A 321 16.79 27.07 24.36
N ASP A 322 17.36 26.98 23.16
CA ASP A 322 18.82 26.94 22.96
C ASP A 322 19.35 28.36 22.79
N GLU A 323 20.09 28.82 23.81
CA GLU A 323 20.65 30.17 23.87
C GLU A 323 21.46 30.50 22.61
N THR A 324 22.31 29.58 22.16
CA THR A 324 23.18 29.79 20.98
C THR A 324 22.36 29.96 19.70
N LEU A 325 21.28 29.17 19.53
CA LEU A 325 20.41 29.27 18.37
C LEU A 325 19.58 30.55 18.42
N LEU A 326 18.98 30.87 19.56
CA LEU A 326 18.20 32.10 19.74
C LEU A 326 19.04 33.35 19.51
N LEU A 327 20.27 33.38 20.03
CA LEU A 327 21.23 34.44 19.76
C LEU A 327 21.50 34.62 18.27
N ARG A 328 21.72 33.52 17.55
CA ARG A 328 21.92 33.54 16.08
C ARG A 328 20.68 34.01 15.32
N MET A 329 19.49 33.64 15.76
CA MET A 329 18.23 34.13 15.17
C MET A 329 18.17 35.67 15.26
N LEU A 330 18.41 36.23 16.46
CA LEU A 330 18.39 37.66 16.68
C LEU A 330 19.49 38.40 15.87
N ILE A 331 20.71 37.87 15.85
CA ILE A 331 21.80 38.42 15.02
C ILE A 331 21.41 38.45 13.54
N ASN A 332 20.83 37.37 12.99
CA ASN A 332 20.42 37.33 11.60
C ASN A 332 19.31 38.33 11.26
N LEU A 333 18.30 38.48 12.14
CA LEU A 333 17.21 39.43 11.92
C LEU A 333 17.70 40.88 12.01
N ILE A 334 18.43 41.23 13.07
CA ILE A 334 18.88 42.60 13.28
C ILE A 334 19.97 43.01 12.30
N SER A 335 20.91 42.11 11.97
CA SER A 335 21.92 42.38 10.93
C SER A 335 21.32 42.57 9.54
N ASN A 336 20.28 41.81 9.18
CA ASN A 336 19.54 42.02 7.95
C ASN A 336 18.89 43.42 7.91
N ALA A 337 18.24 43.82 9.00
CA ALA A 337 17.65 45.16 9.11
C ALA A 337 18.72 46.24 8.89
N VAL A 338 19.88 46.17 9.57
CA VAL A 338 20.99 47.13 9.40
C VAL A 338 21.54 47.13 7.98
N GLN A 339 21.60 45.98 7.36
CA GLN A 339 22.14 45.84 6.00
C GLN A 339 21.25 46.48 4.94
N TYR A 340 19.94 46.19 5.00
CA TYR A 340 18.98 46.57 3.95
C TYR A 340 18.31 47.93 4.21
N THR A 341 18.59 48.55 5.37
CA THR A 341 18.22 49.94 5.67
C THR A 341 19.23 50.90 5.05
N GLY A 342 18.74 51.95 4.42
CA GLY A 342 19.58 53.02 3.87
C GLY A 342 20.15 53.95 4.92
N GLU A 343 21.01 54.89 4.49
CA GLU A 343 21.55 55.94 5.39
C GLU A 343 20.42 56.76 6.04
N ASN A 344 20.58 57.13 7.31
CA ASN A 344 19.59 57.83 8.14
C ASN A 344 18.26 57.05 8.30
N GLY A 345 18.28 55.73 8.15
CA GLY A 345 17.11 54.87 8.32
C GLY A 345 16.74 54.61 9.77
N LEU A 346 15.60 53.94 9.94
CA LEU A 346 15.04 53.62 11.24
C LEU A 346 14.85 52.09 11.36
N ILE A 347 15.29 51.56 12.51
CA ILE A 347 15.03 50.18 12.89
C ILE A 347 14.35 50.18 14.25
N LYS A 348 13.25 49.43 14.39
CA LYS A 348 12.55 49.21 15.64
C LYS A 348 12.56 47.74 16.01
N VAL A 349 13.02 47.40 17.20
CA VAL A 349 12.99 46.04 17.74
C VAL A 349 11.97 46.00 18.88
N THR A 350 10.99 45.08 18.79
CA THR A 350 10.01 44.89 19.86
C THR A 350 10.07 43.46 20.39
N LEU A 351 9.89 43.33 21.72
CA LEU A 351 9.81 42.04 22.39
C LEU A 351 8.81 42.14 23.52
N ILE A 352 7.73 41.38 23.44
CA ILE A 352 6.66 41.38 24.43
C ILE A 352 6.29 39.92 24.77
N GLN A 353 5.76 39.76 25.98
CA GLN A 353 5.17 38.49 26.39
C GLN A 353 3.63 38.58 26.31
N ASP A 354 3.02 37.65 25.57
CA ASP A 354 1.57 37.51 25.50
C ASP A 354 1.16 36.10 25.89
N SER A 355 0.62 35.98 27.10
CA SER A 355 0.21 34.69 27.67
C SER A 355 1.36 33.67 27.71
N ASP A 356 1.27 32.59 26.95
CA ASP A 356 2.28 31.51 26.86
C ASP A 356 3.24 31.68 25.67
N LEU A 357 3.20 32.83 24.99
CA LEU A 357 4.03 33.13 23.83
C LEU A 357 4.91 34.35 24.07
N VAL A 358 6.13 34.31 23.56
CA VAL A 358 6.97 35.48 23.36
C VAL A 358 6.83 35.92 21.91
N ILE A 359 6.47 37.17 21.70
CA ILE A 359 6.33 37.79 20.37
C ILE A 359 7.46 38.82 20.23
N GLY A 360 8.32 38.64 19.25
CA GLY A 360 9.33 39.60 18.88
C GLY A 360 9.15 40.06 17.43
N SER A 361 9.50 41.35 17.19
CA SER A 361 9.56 41.85 15.84
C SER A 361 10.79 42.73 15.61
N VAL A 362 11.31 42.68 14.38
CA VAL A 362 12.34 43.57 13.86
C VAL A 362 11.77 44.27 12.64
N LYS A 363 11.57 45.58 12.76
CA LYS A 363 11.01 46.45 11.71
C LYS A 363 12.05 47.41 11.22
N ASP A 364 12.17 47.50 9.90
CA ASP A 364 13.02 48.45 9.19
C ASP A 364 12.21 49.32 8.19
N ASN A 365 12.75 50.48 7.84
CA ASN A 365 12.23 51.29 6.74
C ASN A 365 13.15 51.25 5.51
N GLY A 366 13.77 50.11 5.27
CA GLY A 366 14.69 49.88 4.17
C GLY A 366 14.02 49.64 2.80
N ILE A 367 14.70 48.91 1.94
CA ILE A 367 14.24 48.67 0.55
C ILE A 367 12.96 47.90 0.42
N GLY A 368 12.56 47.15 1.45
CA GLY A 368 11.41 46.26 1.41
C GLY A 368 11.56 45.07 0.48
N ILE A 369 10.55 44.20 0.47
CA ILE A 369 10.51 42.94 -0.27
C ILE A 369 9.24 42.88 -1.10
N ALA A 370 9.36 42.61 -2.39
CA ALA A 370 8.20 42.43 -3.28
C ALA A 370 7.38 41.20 -2.85
N GLU A 371 6.06 41.26 -3.00
CA GLU A 371 5.14 40.20 -2.58
C GLU A 371 5.50 38.84 -3.21
N SER A 372 5.90 38.82 -4.48
CA SER A 372 6.32 37.61 -5.21
C SER A 372 7.58 36.94 -4.65
N GLU A 373 8.34 37.66 -3.80
CA GLU A 373 9.61 37.21 -3.23
C GLU A 373 9.49 36.77 -1.77
N GLN A 374 8.43 37.18 -1.06
CA GLN A 374 8.28 36.96 0.38
C GLN A 374 8.25 35.49 0.79
N GLU A 375 7.75 34.61 -0.07
CA GLU A 375 7.82 33.15 0.17
C GLU A 375 9.22 32.59 -0.10
N LYS A 376 9.95 33.18 -1.05
CA LYS A 376 11.25 32.68 -1.50
C LYS A 376 12.41 33.08 -0.58
N ILE A 377 12.30 34.18 0.17
CA ILE A 377 13.37 34.65 1.07
C ILE A 377 13.72 33.63 2.17
N TRP A 378 12.85 32.67 2.44
CA TRP A 378 13.07 31.59 3.38
C TRP A 378 13.83 30.41 2.79
N LEU A 379 14.03 30.40 1.45
CA LEU A 379 14.82 29.38 0.77
C LEU A 379 16.32 29.60 1.02
N ARG A 380 17.07 28.51 1.12
CA ARG A 380 18.53 28.54 1.28
C ARG A 380 19.19 29.16 0.04
N PHE A 381 20.21 29.98 0.24
CA PHE A 381 20.96 30.69 -0.80
C PHE A 381 20.15 31.67 -1.66
N TYR A 382 18.89 31.93 -1.29
CA TYR A 382 18.04 32.84 -2.02
C TYR A 382 18.38 34.31 -1.70
N GLN A 383 18.52 35.13 -2.74
CA GLN A 383 18.75 36.57 -2.65
C GLN A 383 17.90 37.30 -3.69
N VAL A 384 17.16 38.33 -3.28
CA VAL A 384 16.28 39.11 -4.17
C VAL A 384 17.04 39.82 -5.29
N ASN A 385 18.29 40.30 -5.02
CA ASN A 385 19.15 40.98 -6.01
C ASN A 385 20.63 40.65 -5.78
N PRO A 386 21.19 39.62 -6.43
CA PRO A 386 22.61 39.26 -6.28
C PRO A 386 23.59 40.36 -6.71
N SER A 387 23.17 41.22 -7.66
CA SER A 387 24.04 42.27 -8.27
C SER A 387 24.20 43.55 -7.42
N ARG A 388 23.31 43.82 -6.46
CA ARG A 388 23.38 44.99 -5.59
C ARG A 388 24.19 44.78 -4.30
N THR A 389 24.40 43.51 -3.90
CA THR A 389 25.10 43.10 -2.68
C THR A 389 26.59 42.87 -2.89
N SER A 390 27.14 43.16 -4.09
CA SER A 390 28.54 42.84 -4.45
C SER A 390 29.60 43.73 -3.86
N SER A 391 29.30 44.76 -3.05
CA SER A 391 30.33 45.74 -2.70
C SER A 391 30.77 45.83 -1.23
N ALA A 392 30.13 45.24 -0.27
CA ALA A 392 30.67 45.26 1.11
C ALA A 392 30.14 44.22 2.11
N ASP A 393 28.93 43.69 1.98
CA ASP A 393 28.35 42.86 3.03
C ASP A 393 28.01 41.45 2.59
N ASN A 394 28.59 40.54 3.29
CA ASN A 394 28.77 39.10 3.18
C ASN A 394 27.47 38.26 3.31
N THR A 395 26.33 38.61 2.72
CA THR A 395 25.14 37.79 2.79
C THR A 395 25.17 36.63 1.77
N ILE A 396 25.11 35.45 2.30
CA ILE A 396 25.18 34.18 1.53
C ILE A 396 23.78 33.67 1.21
N GLY A 397 22.71 34.37 1.68
CA GLY A 397 21.32 33.88 1.55
C GLY A 397 20.94 32.72 2.47
N LEU A 398 21.72 32.52 3.56
CA LEU A 398 21.45 31.49 4.57
C LEU A 398 20.79 32.00 5.82
N GLY A 399 20.83 33.32 6.07
CA GLY A 399 20.40 33.93 7.35
C GLY A 399 18.91 33.70 7.64
N LEU A 400 18.02 34.04 6.70
CA LEU A 400 16.57 33.92 6.90
C LEU A 400 16.09 32.45 6.91
N SER A 401 16.69 31.59 6.12
CA SER A 401 16.40 30.16 6.19
C SER A 401 16.79 29.55 7.53
N MET A 402 17.88 30.06 8.15
CA MET A 402 18.30 29.69 9.52
C MET A 402 17.32 30.23 10.56
N VAL A 403 16.87 31.48 10.43
CA VAL A 403 15.85 32.06 11.31
C VAL A 403 14.60 31.20 11.33
N LYS A 404 14.06 30.87 10.14
CA LYS A 404 12.88 30.03 10.02
C LYS A 404 13.07 28.68 10.71
N TRP A 405 14.19 28.01 10.45
CA TRP A 405 14.50 26.75 11.09
C TRP A 405 14.62 26.86 12.62
N ILE A 406 15.32 27.88 13.14
CA ILE A 406 15.47 28.06 14.58
C ILE A 406 14.11 28.25 15.25
N VAL A 407 13.24 29.07 14.66
CA VAL A 407 11.89 29.32 15.18
C VAL A 407 11.05 28.04 15.14
N GLU A 408 11.05 27.30 14.02
CA GLU A 408 10.35 26.01 13.90
C GLU A 408 10.90 24.96 14.87
N ALA A 409 12.21 24.93 15.11
CA ALA A 409 12.86 24.06 16.08
C ALA A 409 12.46 24.33 17.53
N HIS A 410 12.02 25.55 17.82
CA HIS A 410 11.46 25.95 19.11
C HIS A 410 9.93 25.96 19.12
N HIS A 411 9.28 25.21 18.17
CA HIS A 411 7.83 25.12 18.02
C HIS A 411 7.12 26.47 17.80
N GLY A 412 7.85 27.46 17.27
CA GLY A 412 7.35 28.78 16.99
C GLY A 412 6.93 28.99 15.53
N THR A 413 6.54 30.22 15.22
CA THR A 413 6.21 30.70 13.87
C THR A 413 6.94 31.99 13.54
N VAL A 414 7.31 32.19 12.28
CA VAL A 414 7.90 33.44 11.79
C VAL A 414 7.22 33.88 10.51
N GLU A 415 6.95 35.18 10.43
CA GLU A 415 6.25 35.82 9.31
C GLU A 415 7.00 37.09 8.88
N VAL A 416 6.74 37.53 7.65
CA VAL A 416 7.28 38.78 7.11
C VAL A 416 6.13 39.65 6.60
N PHE A 417 6.12 40.90 6.97
CA PHE A 417 5.25 41.95 6.45
C PHE A 417 6.12 42.99 5.75
N SER A 418 6.02 43.12 4.44
CA SER A 418 6.90 44.00 3.69
C SER A 418 6.22 44.55 2.45
N ARG A 419 6.62 45.77 2.07
CA ARG A 419 6.29 46.39 0.79
C ARG A 419 7.56 47.00 0.20
N LEU A 420 7.71 46.81 -1.11
CA LEU A 420 8.88 47.34 -1.81
C LEU A 420 8.93 48.87 -1.70
N GLY A 421 10.05 49.39 -1.16
CA GLY A 421 10.27 50.84 -0.88
C GLY A 421 9.74 51.36 0.46
N GLU A 422 9.01 50.54 1.22
CA GLU A 422 8.44 50.94 2.53
C GLU A 422 9.15 50.27 3.73
N GLY A 423 9.99 49.25 3.48
CA GLY A 423 10.68 48.48 4.50
C GLY A 423 10.05 47.12 4.78
N SER A 424 10.55 46.45 5.81
CA SER A 424 10.12 45.12 6.21
C SER A 424 9.94 45.02 7.72
N GLU A 425 9.02 44.14 8.13
CA GLU A 425 8.84 43.74 9.52
C GLU A 425 8.82 42.21 9.60
N PHE A 426 9.82 41.67 10.30
CA PHE A 426 9.91 40.24 10.60
C PHE A 426 9.34 40.00 11.99
N VAL A 427 8.32 39.15 12.11
CA VAL A 427 7.65 38.85 13.38
C VAL A 427 7.85 37.38 13.70
N PHE A 428 8.36 37.06 14.87
CA PHE A 428 8.47 35.69 15.36
C PHE A 428 7.63 35.51 16.63
N ARG A 429 7.11 34.29 16.81
CA ARG A 429 6.37 33.88 18.01
C ARG A 429 6.96 32.58 18.51
N LEU A 430 7.38 32.56 19.78
CA LEU A 430 7.99 31.40 20.42
C LEU A 430 7.19 31.02 21.67
N PRO A 431 6.94 29.75 21.92
CA PRO A 431 6.34 29.31 23.18
C PRO A 431 7.32 29.52 24.34
N ILE A 432 6.80 29.90 25.50
CA ILE A 432 7.62 30.09 26.70
C ILE A 432 8.14 28.74 27.21
N LYS A 433 7.34 27.70 27.13
CA LYS A 433 7.71 26.33 27.51
C LYS A 433 7.98 25.48 26.30
N TYR A 434 9.07 24.75 26.33
CA TYR A 434 9.37 23.75 25.30
C TYR A 434 8.63 22.47 25.63
N GLU A 435 7.61 22.13 24.81
CA GLU A 435 6.95 20.84 24.90
C GLU A 435 7.79 19.78 24.17
N ASN A 436 8.34 18.86 24.95
CA ASN A 436 9.04 17.71 24.37
C ASN A 436 7.99 16.76 23.78
N ASP A 437 7.86 16.71 22.46
CA ASP A 437 7.11 15.66 21.76
C ASP A 437 7.83 14.29 21.93
N ASN A 438 7.74 13.75 23.14
CA ASN A 438 8.05 12.35 23.40
C ASN A 438 6.85 11.50 22.94
N ILE A 439 6.78 11.17 21.63
CA ILE A 439 6.01 10.02 21.13
C ILE A 439 6.91 9.21 20.18
#